data_9e4ab55d7932713552b9a97c5c6eeac0
#
_entry.id   9e4ab55d7932713552b9a97c5c6eeac0
#
_cell.length_a   1.000
_cell.length_b   1.000
_cell.length_c   1.000
_cell.angle_alpha   90.00
_cell.angle_beta   90.00
_cell.angle_gamma   90.00
#
_symmetry.space_group_name_H-M   'P 1'
#
loop_
_entity.id
_entity.type
_entity.pdbx_description
1 polymer ?
#
loop_
_entity_poly.entity_id
_entity_poly.type
_entity_poly.pdbx_seq_one_letter_code
_entity_poly.pdbx_strand_id
1 'polypeptide(L)'
;MSDGNAGDNPMNEPRESMEFDVVIVGAGPAGLAAAIRLKQANADLSVVVLEKGAEVGAHILSGAVVDPVGIDKLIPDWRDDPDHPFKTEVTEDQFLFLGPAGSIRLPNFAMPPLMNNHGNYIVSLGNVCR
;
A
#
# COMPACT_ATOMS: atom_id res chain seq x y z
N MET A 1 58.85 -6.44 16.55
CA MET A 1 57.96 -5.29 16.73
C MET A 1 57.19 -5.16 15.44
N SER A 2 55.99 -5.66 15.43
CA SER A 2 55.08 -5.56 14.29
C SER A 2 53.85 -4.76 14.77
N ASP A 3 53.81 -3.50 14.37
CA ASP A 3 52.68 -2.65 14.62
C ASP A 3 51.51 -3.16 13.78
N GLY A 4 50.54 -3.76 14.47
CA GLY A 4 49.27 -4.17 13.88
C GLY A 4 48.48 -2.93 13.48
N ASN A 5 48.37 -2.75 12.16
CA ASN A 5 47.41 -1.81 11.58
C ASN A 5 45.99 -2.20 12.06
N ALA A 6 45.47 -1.45 13.01
CA ALA A 6 44.05 -1.53 13.38
C ALA A 6 43.25 -1.06 12.16
N GLY A 7 42.80 -2.03 11.37
CA GLY A 7 41.99 -1.76 10.19
C GLY A 7 40.80 -0.89 10.56
N ASP A 8 40.65 0.17 9.83
CA ASP A 8 39.46 1.04 9.84
C ASP A 8 38.21 0.14 9.69
N ASN A 9 37.51 -0.06 10.80
CA ASN A 9 36.27 -0.80 10.79
C ASN A 9 35.17 0.15 10.30
N PRO A 10 34.58 -0.06 9.14
CA PRO A 10 33.55 0.83 8.59
C PRO A 10 32.30 0.95 9.47
N MET A 11 32.22 0.17 10.56
CA MET A 11 31.18 0.29 11.57
C MET A 11 31.44 1.41 12.61
N ASN A 12 32.61 2.07 12.56
CA ASN A 12 32.98 3.10 13.55
C ASN A 12 32.83 4.54 13.01
N GLU A 13 32.40 4.70 11.77
CA GLU A 13 32.07 6.04 11.28
C GLU A 13 30.81 6.59 12.00
N PRO A 14 30.80 7.86 12.42
CA PRO A 14 29.62 8.44 13.02
C PRO A 14 28.49 8.43 12.00
N ARG A 15 27.44 7.67 12.29
CA ARG A 15 26.26 7.60 11.43
C ARG A 15 25.51 8.92 11.53
N GLU A 16 25.15 9.44 10.37
CA GLU A 16 24.23 10.59 10.33
C GLU A 16 22.91 10.21 11.01
N SER A 17 22.42 11.06 11.88
CA SER A 17 21.14 10.89 12.58
C SER A 17 20.27 12.10 12.33
N MET A 18 19.00 11.86 12.08
CA MET A 18 17.96 12.88 11.97
C MET A 18 16.83 12.53 12.93
N GLU A 19 16.26 13.55 13.55
CA GLU A 19 15.15 13.38 14.49
C GLU A 19 13.83 13.71 13.80
N PHE A 20 12.84 12.85 14.00
CA PHE A 20 11.47 13.02 13.53
C PHE A 20 10.50 12.67 14.65
N ASP A 21 9.33 13.30 14.69
CA ASP A 21 8.28 12.96 15.64
C ASP A 21 7.73 11.55 15.37
N VAL A 22 7.64 11.16 14.07
CA VAL A 22 7.15 9.85 13.67
C VAL A 22 8.00 9.27 12.53
N VAL A 23 8.43 8.04 12.71
CA VAL A 23 9.11 7.24 11.68
C VAL A 23 8.21 6.06 11.30
N ILE A 24 7.84 5.98 10.02
CA ILE A 24 7.03 4.88 9.45
C ILE A 24 7.94 4.03 8.57
N VAL A 25 7.97 2.73 8.80
CA VAL A 25 8.75 1.79 8.01
C VAL A 25 7.83 1.07 7.01
N GLY A 26 8.05 1.33 5.73
CA GLY A 26 7.30 0.81 4.61
C GLY A 26 6.29 1.81 4.04
N ALA A 27 6.46 2.14 2.74
CA ALA A 27 5.57 3.01 1.97
C ALA A 27 4.49 2.21 1.22
N GLY A 28 3.96 1.17 1.84
CA GLY A 28 2.75 0.48 1.37
C GLY A 28 1.48 1.26 1.75
N PRO A 29 0.29 0.77 1.34
CA PRO A 29 -0.98 1.47 1.59
C PRO A 29 -1.19 1.84 3.05
N ALA A 30 -0.84 0.96 3.98
CA ALA A 30 -1.01 1.20 5.42
C ALA A 30 -0.07 2.31 5.94
N GLY A 31 1.21 2.27 5.54
CA GLY A 31 2.20 3.28 5.96
C GLY A 31 1.88 4.66 5.40
N LEU A 32 1.50 4.73 4.12
CA LEU A 32 1.10 5.98 3.47
C LEU A 32 -0.20 6.53 4.06
N ALA A 33 -1.20 5.69 4.30
CA ALA A 33 -2.44 6.10 4.95
C ALA A 33 -2.19 6.64 6.36
N ALA A 34 -1.29 6.02 7.12
CA ALA A 34 -0.89 6.51 8.44
C ALA A 34 -0.19 7.86 8.35
N ALA A 35 0.75 8.03 7.41
CA ALA A 35 1.46 9.29 7.20
C ALA A 35 0.51 10.43 6.83
N ILE A 36 -0.39 10.19 5.87
CA ILE A 36 -1.41 11.16 5.44
C ILE A 36 -2.29 11.53 6.64
N ARG A 37 -2.80 10.54 7.37
CA ARG A 37 -3.70 10.79 8.50
C ARG A 37 -3.02 11.55 9.64
N LEU A 38 -1.76 11.28 9.92
CA LEU A 38 -0.98 12.04 10.90
C LEU A 38 -0.85 13.50 10.49
N LYS A 39 -0.51 13.78 9.23
CA LYS A 39 -0.41 15.14 8.72
C LYS A 39 -1.76 15.88 8.66
N GLN A 40 -2.86 15.16 8.40
CA GLN A 40 -4.21 15.71 8.48
C GLN A 40 -4.59 16.05 9.92
N ALA A 41 -4.18 15.23 10.89
CA ALA A 41 -4.50 15.44 12.30
C ALA A 41 -3.65 16.56 12.92
N ASN A 42 -2.39 16.67 12.53
CA ASN A 42 -1.49 17.73 12.97
C ASN A 42 -0.43 17.99 11.86
N ALA A 43 -0.57 19.13 11.20
CA ALA A 43 0.32 19.53 10.10
C ALA A 43 1.76 19.81 10.56
N ASP A 44 1.98 20.11 11.83
CA ASP A 44 3.30 20.46 12.37
C ASP A 44 4.16 19.22 12.65
N LEU A 45 3.58 18.02 12.73
CA LEU A 45 4.35 16.79 12.94
C LEU A 45 5.37 16.58 11.83
N SER A 46 6.61 16.32 12.21
CA SER A 46 7.64 15.83 11.31
C SER A 46 7.49 14.32 11.14
N VAL A 47 7.06 13.90 9.94
CA VAL A 47 6.83 12.48 9.63
C VAL A 47 7.75 12.06 8.50
N VAL A 48 8.49 10.97 8.71
CA VAL A 48 9.30 10.33 7.66
C VAL A 48 8.79 8.92 7.38
N VAL A 49 8.74 8.57 6.10
CA VAL A 49 8.42 7.21 5.65
C VAL A 49 9.67 6.62 5.01
N LEU A 50 10.13 5.49 5.54
CA LEU A 50 11.28 4.75 5.02
C LEU A 50 10.80 3.60 4.14
N GLU A 51 11.22 3.58 2.88
CA GLU A 51 10.89 2.53 1.92
C GLU A 51 12.15 1.76 1.51
N LYS A 52 12.07 0.44 1.51
CA LYS A 52 13.16 -0.46 1.10
C LYS A 52 13.34 -0.47 -0.42
N GLY A 53 12.25 -0.33 -1.16
CA GLY A 53 12.25 -0.31 -2.62
C GLY A 53 12.89 0.95 -3.18
N ALA A 54 13.36 0.88 -4.42
CA ALA A 54 13.90 2.05 -5.13
C ALA A 54 12.84 3.12 -5.37
N GLU A 55 11.57 2.73 -5.43
CA GLU A 55 10.41 3.60 -5.60
C GLU A 55 9.25 3.09 -4.74
N VAL A 56 8.37 4.01 -4.32
CA VAL A 56 7.11 3.66 -3.68
C VAL A 56 6.28 2.80 -4.64
N GLY A 57 5.76 1.68 -4.15
CA GLY A 57 4.94 0.78 -4.96
C GLY A 57 5.71 -0.23 -5.83
N ALA A 58 7.05 -0.19 -5.89
CA ALA A 58 7.85 -1.04 -6.77
C ALA A 58 7.71 -2.55 -6.49
N HIS A 59 7.43 -2.94 -5.26
CA HIS A 59 7.30 -4.34 -4.85
C HIS A 59 5.85 -4.80 -4.61
N ILE A 60 4.88 -3.99 -4.99
CA ILE A 60 3.46 -4.27 -4.77
C ILE A 60 2.85 -4.89 -6.03
N LEU A 61 2.06 -5.95 -5.85
CA LEU A 61 1.39 -6.66 -6.94
C LEU A 61 0.32 -5.79 -7.61
N SER A 62 0.18 -5.96 -8.92
CA SER A 62 -0.91 -5.39 -9.72
C SER A 62 -2.13 -6.31 -9.72
N GLY A 63 -3.30 -5.78 -10.11
CA GLY A 63 -4.55 -6.53 -10.22
C GLY A 63 -5.23 -6.79 -8.87
N ALA A 64 -5.06 -5.91 -7.92
CA ALA A 64 -5.80 -5.94 -6.66
C ALA A 64 -7.25 -5.47 -6.87
N VAL A 65 -8.18 -6.11 -6.17
CA VAL A 65 -9.54 -5.59 -5.98
C VAL A 65 -9.56 -4.84 -4.67
N VAL A 66 -9.92 -3.57 -4.71
CA VAL A 66 -9.89 -2.66 -3.56
C VAL A 66 -11.28 -2.11 -3.28
N ASP A 67 -11.72 -2.26 -2.04
CA ASP A 67 -12.88 -1.57 -1.50
C ASP A 67 -12.51 -0.10 -1.27
N PRO A 68 -13.22 0.87 -1.87
CA PRO A 68 -12.89 2.29 -1.76
C PRO A 68 -13.16 2.89 -0.39
N VAL A 69 -13.80 2.16 0.53
CA VAL A 69 -14.19 2.69 1.86
C VAL A 69 -13.03 3.31 2.65
N GLY A 70 -11.82 2.78 2.47
CA GLY A 70 -10.61 3.30 3.11
C GLY A 70 -10.19 4.65 2.54
N ILE A 71 -10.13 4.75 1.21
CA ILE A 71 -9.75 5.99 0.54
C ILE A 71 -10.84 7.05 0.64
N ASP A 72 -12.12 6.66 0.64
CA ASP A 72 -13.24 7.57 0.87
C ASP A 72 -13.16 8.30 2.22
N LYS A 73 -12.61 7.63 3.23
CA LYS A 73 -12.41 8.21 4.57
C LYS A 73 -11.11 9.02 4.69
N LEU A 74 -10.09 8.64 3.94
CA LEU A 74 -8.77 9.26 4.01
C LEU A 74 -8.69 10.52 3.14
N ILE A 75 -9.20 10.45 1.91
CA ILE A 75 -9.20 11.51 0.90
C ILE A 75 -10.60 11.55 0.27
N PRO A 76 -11.59 12.19 0.90
CA PRO A 76 -13.00 12.13 0.45
C PRO A 76 -13.25 12.62 -0.97
N ASP A 77 -12.41 13.51 -1.45
CA ASP A 77 -12.47 14.16 -2.77
C ASP A 77 -11.58 13.48 -3.83
N TRP A 78 -11.07 12.27 -3.57
CA TRP A 78 -10.18 11.57 -4.51
C TRP A 78 -10.79 11.34 -5.91
N ARG A 79 -12.12 11.28 -6.01
CA ARG A 79 -12.83 11.10 -7.30
C ARG A 79 -12.78 12.33 -8.19
N ASP A 80 -12.52 13.49 -7.62
CA ASP A 80 -12.43 14.77 -8.36
C ASP A 80 -11.08 14.92 -9.07
N ASP A 81 -10.08 14.13 -8.66
CA ASP A 81 -8.78 14.07 -9.32
C ASP A 81 -8.88 13.26 -10.62
N PRO A 82 -8.68 13.87 -11.80
CA PRO A 82 -8.72 13.16 -13.08
C PRO A 82 -7.65 12.08 -13.20
N ASP A 83 -6.58 12.14 -12.41
CA ASP A 83 -5.46 11.20 -12.47
C ASP A 83 -5.53 10.10 -11.40
N HIS A 84 -6.59 10.04 -10.59
CA HIS A 84 -6.76 9.00 -9.58
C HIS A 84 -6.62 7.59 -10.19
N PRO A 85 -6.02 6.60 -9.47
CA PRO A 85 -5.74 5.26 -10.01
C PRO A 85 -6.95 4.32 -10.09
N PHE A 86 -8.10 4.69 -9.52
CA PHE A 86 -9.31 3.87 -9.46
C PHE A 86 -10.18 4.06 -10.71
N LYS A 87 -9.73 3.53 -11.86
CA LYS A 87 -10.41 3.71 -13.16
C LYS A 87 -11.37 2.59 -13.54
N THR A 88 -11.18 1.39 -12.99
CA THR A 88 -11.92 0.20 -13.39
C THR A 88 -12.75 -0.31 -12.23
N GLU A 89 -14.04 0.01 -12.26
CA GLU A 89 -15.01 -0.52 -11.31
C GLU A 89 -15.33 -1.98 -11.61
N VAL A 90 -15.56 -2.78 -10.57
CA VAL A 90 -16.03 -4.16 -10.70
C VAL A 90 -17.52 -4.15 -11.05
N THR A 91 -17.84 -4.52 -12.28
CA THR A 91 -19.22 -4.60 -12.78
C THR A 91 -19.80 -6.01 -12.71
N GLU A 92 -18.93 -7.03 -12.69
CA GLU A 92 -19.34 -8.44 -12.62
C GLU A 92 -18.43 -9.21 -11.66
N ASP A 93 -19.04 -10.07 -10.85
CA ASP A 93 -18.38 -10.94 -9.90
C ASP A 93 -18.91 -12.36 -10.04
N GLN A 94 -18.02 -13.34 -10.14
CA GLN A 94 -18.39 -14.74 -10.35
C GLN A 94 -17.58 -15.67 -9.45
N PHE A 95 -18.28 -16.53 -8.72
CA PHE A 95 -17.69 -17.63 -7.97
C PHE A 95 -17.81 -18.93 -8.74
N LEU A 96 -16.67 -19.52 -9.06
CA LEU A 96 -16.60 -20.79 -9.78
C LEU A 96 -15.95 -21.85 -8.91
N PHE A 97 -16.66 -22.97 -8.76
CA PHE A 97 -16.04 -24.18 -8.24
C PHE A 97 -15.46 -24.97 -9.41
N LEU A 98 -14.14 -25.13 -9.43
CA LEU A 98 -13.40 -25.77 -10.53
C LEU A 98 -13.15 -27.24 -10.20
N GLY A 99 -13.42 -28.13 -11.18
CA GLY A 99 -13.15 -29.56 -11.10
C GLY A 99 -12.50 -30.07 -12.38
N PRO A 100 -12.03 -31.35 -12.40
CA PRO A 100 -11.36 -31.93 -13.56
C PRO A 100 -12.24 -31.96 -14.83
N ALA A 101 -13.57 -31.99 -14.68
CA ALA A 101 -14.53 -32.09 -15.79
C ALA A 101 -15.18 -30.74 -16.15
N GLY A 102 -14.81 -29.62 -15.51
CA GLY A 102 -15.39 -28.31 -15.77
C GLY A 102 -15.56 -27.44 -14.52
N SER A 103 -16.47 -26.47 -14.60
CA SER A 103 -16.75 -25.56 -13.48
C SER A 103 -18.25 -25.47 -13.20
N ILE A 104 -18.58 -25.21 -11.94
CA ILE A 104 -19.94 -24.90 -11.48
C ILE A 104 -19.93 -23.48 -10.93
N ARG A 105 -20.81 -22.62 -11.43
CA ARG A 105 -21.00 -21.25 -10.91
C ARG A 105 -21.84 -21.33 -9.63
N LEU A 106 -21.30 -20.77 -8.55
CA LEU A 106 -22.03 -20.59 -7.31
C LEU A 106 -22.78 -19.26 -7.34
N PRO A 107 -24.02 -19.20 -6.86
CA PRO A 107 -24.78 -17.95 -6.86
C PRO A 107 -24.20 -16.96 -5.83
N ASN A 108 -24.02 -15.71 -6.23
CA ASN A 108 -23.38 -14.68 -5.40
C ASN A 108 -24.12 -14.43 -4.08
N PHE A 109 -25.47 -14.57 -4.07
CA PHE A 109 -26.26 -14.40 -2.86
C PHE A 109 -25.98 -15.44 -1.75
N ALA A 110 -25.38 -16.59 -2.11
CA ALA A 110 -25.00 -17.63 -1.16
C ALA A 110 -23.60 -17.38 -0.55
N MET A 111 -22.89 -16.37 -1.02
CA MET A 111 -21.54 -16.03 -0.54
C MET A 111 -21.60 -15.02 0.62
N PRO A 112 -20.63 -15.07 1.54
CA PRO A 112 -20.50 -14.06 2.59
C PRO A 112 -20.42 -12.63 2.00
N PRO A 113 -20.97 -11.62 2.66
CA PRO A 113 -20.97 -10.24 2.16
C PRO A 113 -19.60 -9.69 1.82
N LEU A 114 -18.54 -10.12 2.54
CA LEU A 114 -17.14 -9.72 2.29
C LEU A 114 -16.57 -10.26 0.97
N MET A 115 -17.26 -11.21 0.33
CA MET A 115 -16.88 -11.76 -0.96
C MET A 115 -17.61 -11.07 -2.12
N ASN A 116 -18.43 -10.08 -1.85
CA ASN A 116 -19.09 -9.27 -2.88
C ASN A 116 -18.18 -8.10 -3.27
N ASN A 117 -17.80 -8.06 -4.55
CA ASN A 117 -16.90 -7.03 -5.07
C ASN A 117 -17.62 -5.92 -5.86
N HIS A 118 -18.95 -5.89 -5.89
CA HIS A 118 -19.68 -4.80 -6.54
C HIS A 118 -19.37 -3.45 -5.86
N GLY A 119 -18.98 -2.46 -6.67
CA GLY A 119 -18.56 -1.14 -6.21
C GLY A 119 -17.09 -1.06 -5.77
N ASN A 120 -16.38 -2.19 -5.80
CA ASN A 120 -14.93 -2.21 -5.64
C ASN A 120 -14.23 -1.86 -6.97
N TYR A 121 -12.93 -1.60 -6.90
CA TYR A 121 -12.13 -1.23 -8.05
C TYR A 121 -10.99 -2.20 -8.30
N ILE A 122 -10.75 -2.52 -9.57
CA ILE A 122 -9.56 -3.26 -10.01
C ILE A 122 -8.45 -2.24 -10.24
N VAL A 123 -7.37 -2.35 -9.48
CA VAL A 123 -6.29 -1.37 -9.50
C VAL A 123 -4.90 -2.02 -9.53
N SER A 124 -3.91 -1.29 -10.01
CA SER A 124 -2.52 -1.53 -9.65
C SER A 124 -2.26 -0.89 -8.28
N LEU A 125 -2.09 -1.70 -7.26
CA LEU A 125 -1.87 -1.18 -5.91
C LEU A 125 -0.57 -0.37 -5.79
N GLY A 126 0.42 -0.66 -6.65
CA GLY A 126 1.61 0.17 -6.81
C GLY A 126 1.30 1.59 -7.27
N ASN A 127 0.33 1.75 -8.21
CA ASN A 127 -0.10 3.08 -8.65
C ASN A 127 -0.94 3.81 -7.59
N VAL A 128 -1.66 3.06 -6.75
CA VAL A 128 -2.40 3.66 -5.62
C VAL A 128 -1.46 4.24 -4.57
N CYS A 129 -0.24 3.69 -4.45
CA CYS A 129 0.75 4.16 -3.48
C CYS A 129 1.63 5.31 -3.99
N ARG A 130 1.60 5.61 -5.27
CA ARG A 130 2.38 6.72 -5.89
C ARG A 130 1.61 8.02 -5.86
#